data_8b9a299d768dd3bbcb06656f089cba97
#
_entry.id   8b9a299d768dd3bbcb06656f089cba97
#
_cell.length_a   1.000
_cell.length_b   1.000
_cell.length_c   1.000
_cell.angle_alpha   90.00
_cell.angle_beta   90.00
_cell.angle_gamma   90.00
#
_symmetry.space_group_name_H-M   'P 1'
#
loop_
_entity.id
_entity.type
_entity.pdbx_description
1 polymer ?
#
loop_
_entity_poly.entity_id
_entity_poly.type
_entity_poly.pdbx_seq_one_letter_code
_entity_poly.pdbx_strand_id
1 'polypeptide(L)'
;MLLQLLLADSELAWVRQDGATLTLRFSAAQAECRVASPTERPVIGYALGVLMQLQDATPPPAGIEALFGRVESGVIRSGADRWTGCPLPFASQAPVQLELVLARHGAWQVAANAFSVGFEGEPNFRESLAC
;
A
#
# COMPACT_ATOMS: atom_id res chain seq x y z
N MET A 1 -15.26 -10.67 -6.44
CA MET A 1 -15.02 -9.40 -5.75
C MET A 1 -13.58 -8.99 -5.98
N LEU A 2 -13.36 -7.82 -6.54
CA LEU A 2 -12.03 -7.30 -6.81
C LEU A 2 -11.77 -6.11 -5.91
N LEU A 3 -10.63 -6.14 -5.22
CA LEU A 3 -10.19 -5.02 -4.40
C LEU A 3 -9.05 -4.29 -5.11
N GLN A 4 -9.13 -2.97 -5.10
CA GLN A 4 -8.09 -2.07 -5.57
C GLN A 4 -7.59 -1.26 -4.37
N LEU A 5 -6.35 -1.48 -3.98
CA LEU A 5 -5.70 -0.69 -2.94
C LEU A 5 -5.48 0.72 -3.44
N LEU A 6 -5.81 1.70 -2.61
CA LEU A 6 -5.51 3.11 -2.85
C LEU A 6 -4.53 3.55 -1.77
N LEU A 7 -3.39 4.12 -2.16
CA LEU A 7 -2.37 4.52 -1.18
C LEU A 7 -2.80 5.72 -0.35
N ALA A 8 -3.44 6.71 -0.98
CA ALA A 8 -3.93 7.87 -0.25
C ALA A 8 -4.98 7.49 0.80
N ASP A 9 -4.96 8.17 1.93
CA ASP A 9 -5.87 7.98 3.06
C ASP A 9 -5.76 6.61 3.75
N SER A 10 -4.71 5.87 3.44
CA SER A 10 -4.37 4.65 4.18
C SER A 10 -3.63 4.99 5.47
N GLU A 11 -3.72 4.12 6.47
CA GLU A 11 -3.07 4.30 7.76
C GLU A 11 -1.90 3.32 7.89
N LEU A 12 -0.69 3.87 7.88
CA LEU A 12 0.53 3.09 8.06
C LEU A 12 0.75 2.84 9.55
N ALA A 13 0.75 1.58 9.95
CA ALA A 13 0.93 1.19 11.35
C ALA A 13 2.41 1.11 11.72
N TRP A 14 3.21 0.47 10.88
CA TRP A 14 4.65 0.35 11.12
C TRP A 14 5.39 -0.02 9.84
N VAL A 15 6.69 0.21 9.88
CA VAL A 15 7.65 -0.21 8.85
C VAL A 15 8.75 -0.99 9.54
N ARG A 16 9.11 -2.15 8.97
CA ARG A 16 10.21 -2.99 9.49
C ARG A 16 11.12 -3.42 8.35
N GLN A 17 12.40 -3.40 8.63
CA GLN A 17 13.40 -3.94 7.73
C GLN A 17 13.97 -5.23 8.30
N ASP A 18 13.92 -6.30 7.53
CA ASP A 18 14.46 -7.59 7.90
C ASP A 18 15.36 -8.06 6.75
N GLY A 19 16.66 -7.91 6.93
CA GLY A 19 17.61 -8.16 5.85
C GLY A 19 17.36 -7.23 4.68
N ALA A 20 17.15 -7.80 3.50
CA ALA A 20 16.88 -7.05 2.27
C ALA A 20 15.37 -6.80 2.05
N THR A 21 14.51 -7.27 2.95
CA THR A 21 13.06 -7.11 2.82
C THR A 21 12.59 -5.97 3.70
N LEU A 22 11.87 -5.03 3.09
CA LEU A 22 11.20 -3.97 3.80
C LEU A 22 9.70 -4.27 3.82
N THR A 23 9.11 -4.29 5.02
CA THR A 23 7.67 -4.57 5.19
C THR A 23 6.98 -3.35 5.74
N LEU A 24 5.91 -2.93 5.08
CA LEU A 24 5.01 -1.89 5.55
C LEU A 24 3.69 -2.55 5.93
N ARG A 25 3.20 -2.27 7.15
CA ARG A 25 1.89 -2.74 7.56
C ARG A 25 0.92 -1.57 7.65
N PHE A 26 -0.18 -1.71 6.93
CA PHE A 26 -1.29 -0.77 6.99
C PHE A 26 -2.36 -1.37 7.90
N SER A 27 -2.67 -0.68 8.99
CA SER A 27 -3.78 -1.08 9.87
C SER A 27 -5.11 -0.96 9.13
N ALA A 28 -5.25 0.07 8.29
CA ALA A 28 -6.38 0.26 7.41
C ALA A 28 -5.85 0.84 6.10
N ALA A 29 -6.05 0.14 5.01
CA ALA A 29 -5.68 0.60 3.67
C ALA A 29 -6.94 0.97 2.92
N GLN A 30 -7.02 2.20 2.42
CA GLN A 30 -8.17 2.58 1.61
C GLN A 30 -8.25 1.67 0.40
N ALA A 31 -9.44 1.19 0.11
CA ALA A 31 -9.65 0.26 -0.99
C ALA A 31 -10.99 0.51 -1.68
N GLU A 32 -11.00 0.22 -2.96
CA GLU A 32 -12.20 0.23 -3.77
C GLU A 32 -12.57 -1.21 -4.08
N CYS A 33 -13.80 -1.58 -3.72
CA CYS A 33 -14.33 -2.91 -4.01
C CYS A 33 -15.24 -2.83 -5.23
N ARG A 34 -14.92 -3.61 -6.26
CA ARG A 34 -15.73 -3.71 -7.46
C ARG A 34 -16.40 -5.06 -7.53
N VAL A 35 -17.70 -5.05 -7.76
CA VAL A 35 -18.48 -6.26 -8.02
C VAL A 35 -18.58 -6.47 -9.51
N ALA A 36 -18.79 -7.71 -9.94
CA ALA A 36 -18.76 -8.09 -11.34
C ALA A 36 -19.89 -7.52 -12.20
N SER A 37 -20.78 -6.71 -11.65
CA SER A 37 -21.90 -6.11 -12.40
C SER A 37 -21.51 -4.74 -12.93
N PRO A 38 -21.66 -4.49 -14.25
CA PRO A 38 -21.30 -3.20 -14.82
C PRO A 38 -22.24 -2.05 -14.40
N THR A 39 -23.34 -2.36 -13.72
CA THR A 39 -24.31 -1.36 -13.28
C THR A 39 -24.13 -0.95 -11.82
N GLU A 40 -23.29 -1.65 -11.07
CA GLU A 40 -23.04 -1.33 -9.68
C GLU A 40 -21.86 -0.36 -9.54
N ARG A 41 -22.02 0.61 -8.64
CA ARG A 41 -20.95 1.55 -8.33
C ARG A 41 -19.90 0.87 -7.45
N PRO A 42 -18.61 1.19 -7.63
CA PRO A 42 -17.59 0.72 -6.71
C PRO A 42 -17.89 1.20 -5.28
N VAL A 43 -17.58 0.34 -4.33
CA VAL A 43 -17.73 0.64 -2.90
C VAL A 43 -16.37 1.02 -2.35
N ILE A 44 -16.28 2.17 -1.72
CA ILE A 44 -15.04 2.62 -1.07
C ILE A 44 -15.09 2.22 0.40
N GLY A 45 -13.99 1.71 0.89
CA GLY A 45 -13.87 1.32 2.28
C GLY A 45 -12.42 1.11 2.66
N TYR A 46 -12.20 0.24 3.63
CA TYR A 46 -10.88 -0.05 4.16
C TYR A 46 -10.62 -1.54 4.23
N ALA A 47 -9.45 -1.95 3.71
CA ALA A 47 -8.92 -3.29 3.93
C ALA A 47 -8.09 -3.25 5.21
N LEU A 48 -8.39 -4.12 6.16
CA LEU A 48 -7.73 -4.14 7.46
C LEU A 48 -6.61 -5.17 7.48
N GLY A 49 -5.45 -4.79 8.02
CA GLY A 49 -4.32 -5.69 8.14
C GLY A 49 -3.68 -6.02 6.79
N VAL A 50 -3.19 -5.01 6.09
CA VAL A 50 -2.54 -5.17 4.78
C VAL A 50 -1.03 -5.07 4.95
N LEU A 51 -0.30 -6.02 4.36
CA LEU A 51 1.16 -6.01 4.31
C LEU A 51 1.64 -5.73 2.90
N MET A 52 2.57 -4.78 2.78
CA MET A 52 3.31 -4.52 1.55
C MET A 52 4.77 -4.88 1.80
N GLN A 53 5.33 -5.74 0.97
CA GLN A 53 6.72 -6.18 1.08
C GLN A 53 7.51 -5.76 -0.14
N LEU A 54 8.68 -5.15 0.12
CA LEU A 54 9.60 -4.69 -0.90
C LEU A 54 10.86 -5.54 -0.80
N GLN A 55 11.20 -6.24 -1.88
CA GLN A 55 12.35 -7.15 -1.90
C GLN A 55 13.58 -6.45 -2.44
N ASP A 56 14.74 -6.75 -1.85
CA ASP A 56 16.00 -6.13 -2.21
C ASP A 56 15.89 -4.60 -2.20
N ALA A 57 15.25 -4.10 -1.16
CA ALA A 57 15.07 -2.66 -0.99
C ALA A 57 16.44 -1.99 -0.82
N THR A 58 16.62 -0.85 -1.49
CA THR A 58 17.81 -0.02 -1.24
C THR A 58 17.78 0.43 0.22
N PRO A 59 18.94 0.60 0.85
CA PRO A 59 18.96 1.05 2.24
C PRO A 59 18.09 2.30 2.38
N PRO A 60 17.02 2.24 3.18
CA PRO A 60 16.15 3.40 3.35
C PRO A 60 16.88 4.45 4.20
N PRO A 61 16.42 5.70 4.15
CA PRO A 61 16.94 6.74 5.03
C PRO A 61 16.87 6.30 6.49
N ALA A 62 17.80 6.79 7.31
CA ALA A 62 17.76 6.52 8.73
C ALA A 62 16.40 6.93 9.31
N GLY A 63 15.85 6.08 10.21
CA GLY A 63 14.58 6.37 10.87
C GLY A 63 13.35 5.84 10.15
N ILE A 64 13.52 5.04 9.09
CA ILE A 64 12.35 4.50 8.37
C ILE A 64 11.42 3.69 9.27
N GLU A 65 11.97 2.99 10.28
CA GLU A 65 11.16 2.18 11.20
C GLU A 65 10.36 3.03 12.20
N ALA A 66 10.59 4.34 12.24
CA ALA A 66 9.80 5.27 13.05
C ALA A 66 8.60 5.84 12.29
N LEU A 67 8.44 5.52 11.00
CA LEU A 67 7.35 6.05 10.18
C LEU A 67 6.02 5.38 10.52
N PHE A 68 5.00 6.19 10.65
CA PHE A 68 3.63 5.74 10.86
C PHE A 68 2.67 6.89 10.56
N GLY A 69 1.38 6.57 10.47
CA GLY A 69 0.34 7.57 10.37
C GLY A 69 -0.35 7.58 9.00
N ARG A 70 -1.15 8.61 8.79
CA ARG A 70 -1.95 8.73 7.58
C ARG A 70 -1.08 9.06 6.37
N VAL A 71 -1.32 8.32 5.30
CA VAL A 71 -0.70 8.58 4.00
C VAL A 71 -1.52 9.65 3.28
N GLU A 72 -0.91 10.80 3.02
CA GLU A 72 -1.56 11.86 2.26
C GLU A 72 -1.60 11.52 0.78
N SER A 73 -0.51 10.96 0.27
CA SER A 73 -0.42 10.52 -1.11
C SER A 73 0.64 9.43 -1.25
N GLY A 74 0.51 8.63 -2.28
CA GLY A 74 1.48 7.60 -2.58
C GLY A 74 1.51 7.29 -4.06
N VAL A 75 2.68 6.89 -4.54
CA VAL A 75 2.91 6.53 -5.94
C VAL A 75 3.81 5.32 -6.00
N ILE A 76 3.44 4.37 -6.86
CA ILE A 76 4.28 3.23 -7.23
C ILE A 76 4.72 3.46 -8.66
N ARG A 77 6.04 3.52 -8.89
CA ARG A 77 6.60 3.64 -10.24
C ARG A 77 7.26 2.33 -10.64
N SER A 78 6.95 1.85 -11.84
CA SER A 78 7.55 0.63 -12.38
C SER A 78 7.77 0.84 -13.88
N GLY A 79 9.03 1.00 -14.28
CA GLY A 79 9.37 1.36 -15.66
C GLY A 79 8.75 2.71 -16.03
N ALA A 80 7.95 2.74 -17.08
CA ALA A 80 7.23 3.93 -17.53
C ALA A 80 5.88 4.09 -16.83
N ASP A 81 5.46 3.11 -16.04
CA ASP A 81 4.17 3.10 -15.37
C ASP A 81 4.21 3.87 -14.06
N ARG A 82 3.09 4.50 -13.73
CA ARG A 82 2.92 5.24 -12.49
C ARG A 82 1.53 4.94 -11.94
N TRP A 83 1.48 4.35 -10.73
CA TRP A 83 0.23 3.96 -10.10
C TRP A 83 0.06 4.65 -8.76
N THR A 84 -1.16 5.07 -8.44
CA THR A 84 -1.52 5.58 -7.11
C THR A 84 -2.15 4.50 -6.24
N GLY A 85 -2.26 3.30 -6.76
CA GLY A 85 -2.77 2.12 -6.10
C GLY A 85 -2.46 0.89 -6.91
N CYS A 86 -2.95 -0.26 -6.48
CA CYS A 86 -2.72 -1.52 -7.17
C CYS A 86 -3.80 -2.53 -6.78
N PRO A 87 -3.96 -3.61 -7.55
CA PRO A 87 -4.85 -4.69 -7.13
C PRO A 87 -4.44 -5.23 -5.76
N LEU A 88 -5.39 -5.78 -5.03
CA LEU A 88 -5.16 -6.39 -3.72
C LEU A 88 -5.81 -7.77 -3.69
N PRO A 89 -5.05 -8.88 -3.60
CA PRO A 89 -3.59 -8.97 -3.53
C PRO A 89 -2.91 -8.72 -4.88
N PHE A 90 -1.62 -8.43 -4.83
CA PHE A 90 -0.83 -8.19 -6.03
C PHE A 90 0.65 -8.50 -5.77
N ALA A 91 1.35 -8.94 -6.80
CA ALA A 91 2.79 -9.16 -6.75
C ALA A 91 3.42 -8.84 -8.10
N SER A 92 4.61 -8.26 -8.04
CA SER A 92 5.38 -7.92 -9.25
C SER A 92 6.85 -8.25 -9.01
N GLN A 93 7.50 -8.89 -9.99
CA GLN A 93 8.94 -9.17 -9.97
C GLN A 93 9.76 -8.09 -10.66
N ALA A 94 9.11 -7.06 -11.18
CA ALA A 94 9.78 -5.93 -11.81
C ALA A 94 10.26 -4.92 -10.78
N PRO A 95 11.36 -4.20 -11.05
CA PRO A 95 11.82 -3.14 -10.17
C PRO A 95 10.74 -2.07 -9.97
N VAL A 96 10.62 -1.58 -8.75
CA VAL A 96 9.66 -0.55 -8.38
C VAL A 96 10.32 0.54 -7.56
N GLN A 97 9.70 1.71 -7.57
CA GLN A 97 10.01 2.81 -6.66
C GLN A 97 8.71 3.21 -5.97
N LEU A 98 8.70 3.13 -4.65
CA LEU A 98 7.56 3.56 -3.83
C LEU A 98 7.85 4.93 -3.26
N GLU A 99 6.91 5.85 -3.44
CA GLU A 99 6.95 7.19 -2.85
C GLU A 99 5.72 7.35 -1.97
N LEU A 100 5.93 7.75 -0.71
CA LEU A 100 4.84 8.04 0.22
C LEU A 100 5.03 9.43 0.81
N VAL A 101 3.94 10.16 0.93
CA VAL A 101 3.89 11.40 1.70
C VAL A 101 3.04 11.13 2.92
N LEU A 102 3.67 11.18 4.10
CA LEU A 102 3.01 10.93 5.38
C LEU A 102 2.66 12.25 6.05
N ALA A 103 1.49 12.32 6.65
CA ALA A 103 0.98 13.55 7.26
C ALA A 103 1.93 14.16 8.29
N ARG A 104 2.68 13.31 9.04
CA ARG A 104 3.55 13.76 10.11
C ARG A 104 5.05 13.65 9.79
N HIS A 105 5.40 12.96 8.73
CA HIS A 105 6.79 12.65 8.44
C HIS A 105 7.26 13.18 7.09
N GLY A 106 6.34 13.75 6.30
CA GLY A 106 6.67 14.24 4.98
C GLY A 106 6.88 13.12 3.95
N ALA A 107 7.61 13.45 2.91
CA ALA A 107 7.81 12.54 1.79
C ALA A 107 9.03 11.64 2.02
N TRP A 108 8.89 10.35 1.67
CA TRP A 108 10.03 9.48 1.53
C TRP A 108 9.81 8.49 0.38
N GLN A 109 10.89 7.90 -0.07
CA GLN A 109 10.85 6.95 -1.18
C GLN A 109 11.85 5.84 -0.97
N VAL A 110 11.56 4.69 -1.56
CA VAL A 110 12.42 3.51 -1.53
C VAL A 110 12.31 2.78 -2.87
N ALA A 111 13.43 2.26 -3.35
CA ALA A 111 13.48 1.44 -4.55
C ALA A 111 13.66 -0.03 -4.15
N ALA A 112 13.09 -0.94 -4.92
CA ALA A 112 13.18 -2.37 -4.68
C ALA A 112 13.16 -3.12 -6.00
N ASN A 113 13.59 -4.39 -5.98
CA ASN A 113 13.61 -5.22 -7.19
C ASN A 113 12.29 -5.96 -7.43
N ALA A 114 11.46 -6.05 -6.40
CA ALA A 114 10.15 -6.68 -6.50
C ALA A 114 9.28 -6.19 -5.35
N PHE A 115 7.96 -6.28 -5.49
CA PHE A 115 7.06 -5.99 -4.38
C PHE A 115 5.84 -6.89 -4.41
N SER A 116 5.22 -7.04 -3.25
CA SER A 116 3.95 -7.71 -3.11
C SER A 116 3.09 -7.00 -2.08
N VAL A 117 1.79 -7.13 -2.21
CA VAL A 117 0.82 -6.60 -1.26
C VAL A 117 -0.29 -7.62 -1.07
N GLY A 118 -0.70 -7.82 0.17
CA GLY A 118 -1.75 -8.77 0.50
C GLY A 118 -2.25 -8.58 1.92
N PHE A 119 -3.22 -9.39 2.29
CA PHE A 119 -3.73 -9.38 3.65
C PHE A 119 -2.80 -10.14 4.59
N GLU A 120 -2.68 -9.66 5.84
CA GLU A 120 -1.92 -10.33 6.89
C GLU A 120 -2.51 -11.70 7.25
N GLY A 121 -3.81 -11.85 7.08
CA GLY A 121 -4.52 -13.09 7.33
C GLY A 121 -5.63 -13.24 6.31
N GLU A 122 -6.83 -13.59 6.78
CA GLU A 122 -7.98 -13.64 5.91
C GLU A 122 -8.37 -12.24 5.41
N PRO A 123 -8.86 -12.12 4.17
CA PRO A 123 -9.33 -10.83 3.65
C PRO A 123 -10.36 -10.19 4.56
N ASN A 124 -10.15 -8.93 4.89
CA ASN A 124 -11.02 -8.17 5.76
C ASN A 124 -11.23 -6.77 5.18
N PHE A 125 -12.37 -6.59 4.52
CA PHE A 125 -12.75 -5.32 3.92
C PHE A 125 -14.00 -4.79 4.60
N ARG A 126 -13.97 -3.51 4.96
CA ARG A 126 -15.10 -2.82 5.58
C ARG A 126 -15.47 -1.60 4.77
N GLU A 127 -16.74 -1.53 4.39
CA GLU A 127 -17.27 -0.38 3.69
C GLU A 127 -17.19 0.86 4.58
N SER A 128 -16.79 1.98 3.97
CA SER A 128 -16.79 3.25 4.68
C SER A 128 -18.24 3.73 4.84
N LEU A 129 -18.61 4.05 6.08
CA LEU A 129 -19.92 4.64 6.39
C LEU A 129 -19.88 6.16 6.37
N ALA A 130 -18.74 6.75 5.97
CA ALA A 130 -18.64 8.20 5.86
C ALA A 130 -19.58 8.70 4.77
N CYS A 131 -20.45 9.59 5.13
CA CYS A 131 -21.40 10.21 4.22
C CYS A 131 -20.82 11.49 3.64
#